data_0b0501bd82050c0e15ed2d7445977cd4
#
_entry.id   0b0501bd82050c0e15ed2d7445977cd4
#
_cell.length_a   1.000
_cell.length_b   1.000
_cell.length_c   1.000
_cell.angle_alpha   90.00
_cell.angle_beta   90.00
_cell.angle_gamma   90.00
#
_symmetry.space_group_name_H-M   'P 1'
#
loop_
_entity.id
_entity.type
_entity.pdbx_description
1 polymer ?
#
loop_
_entity_poly.entity_id
_entity_poly.type
_entity_poly.pdbx_seq_one_letter_code
_entity_poly.pdbx_strand_id
1 'polypeptide(L)'
;TQRIAIISSQTAAGYGDFCNQLLENSYHLRFYTELFSTTMQGDNTEKNLIKSLNDIYRRVADFDVVVIIRGGGSTADLRGFDTLPLAENVANFPLPIITGIGHERDESILDLVANKCVKTPTAAASFLVENLYKVYTTIEEYSKTILMYTSQKCVMERERLNRLSTSLPIIVDKLSLRHEVRLTNLLNKFAHISKQKLLYNSYQLDKLKEKIQPLINNIF
;
A
#
# COMPACT_ATOMS: atom_id res chain seq x y z
N THR A 1 -11.37 -11.93 5.23
CA THR A 1 -12.17 -13.05 5.81
C THR A 1 -13.11 -13.57 4.74
N GLN A 2 -12.71 -14.62 4.04
CA GLN A 2 -13.54 -15.18 2.94
C GLN A 2 -13.78 -16.68 3.12
N ARG A 3 -12.90 -17.39 3.84
CA ARG A 3 -12.98 -18.84 4.04
C ARG A 3 -13.61 -19.10 5.41
N ILE A 4 -14.82 -19.63 5.40
CA ILE A 4 -15.69 -19.73 6.57
C ILE A 4 -15.93 -21.19 6.90
N ALA A 5 -15.52 -21.63 8.09
CA ALA A 5 -15.96 -22.91 8.66
C ALA A 5 -17.30 -22.69 9.38
N ILE A 6 -18.33 -23.41 9.00
CA ILE A 6 -19.67 -23.30 9.59
C ILE A 6 -19.96 -24.54 10.43
N ILE A 7 -20.26 -24.35 11.70
CA ILE A 7 -20.76 -25.42 12.58
C ILE A 7 -22.27 -25.23 12.72
N SER A 8 -23.03 -26.17 12.13
CA SER A 8 -24.49 -26.14 12.16
C SER A 8 -25.07 -27.51 11.84
N SER A 9 -26.38 -27.62 11.97
CA SER A 9 -27.11 -28.78 11.40
C SER A 9 -27.39 -28.53 9.92
N GLN A 10 -27.18 -29.55 9.09
CA GLN A 10 -27.45 -29.46 7.64
C GLN A 10 -28.90 -29.14 7.35
N THR A 11 -29.84 -29.58 8.20
CA THR A 11 -31.27 -29.37 8.05
C THR A 11 -31.79 -28.11 8.74
N ALA A 12 -30.89 -27.31 9.35
CA ALA A 12 -31.29 -26.10 10.06
C ALA A 12 -31.68 -24.99 9.05
N ALA A 13 -32.87 -24.43 9.20
CA ALA A 13 -33.31 -23.30 8.39
C ALA A 13 -32.32 -22.13 8.45
N GLY A 14 -31.79 -21.84 9.62
CA GLY A 14 -30.78 -20.78 9.81
C GLY A 14 -29.48 -21.00 9.01
N TYR A 15 -29.10 -22.24 8.74
CA TYR A 15 -27.96 -22.51 7.84
C TYR A 15 -28.26 -22.11 6.40
N GLY A 16 -29.46 -22.46 5.91
CA GLY A 16 -29.92 -22.04 4.56
C GLY A 16 -29.97 -20.51 4.44
N ASP A 17 -30.60 -19.84 5.42
CA ASP A 17 -30.70 -18.37 5.45
C ASP A 17 -29.33 -17.68 5.48
N PHE A 18 -28.39 -18.23 6.27
CA PHE A 18 -26.99 -17.74 6.31
C PHE A 18 -26.31 -17.85 4.94
N CYS A 19 -26.39 -19.02 4.31
CA CYS A 19 -25.79 -19.24 2.98
C CYS A 19 -26.42 -18.34 1.91
N ASN A 20 -27.76 -18.22 1.89
CA ASN A 20 -28.45 -17.34 0.94
C ASN A 20 -28.02 -15.89 1.12
N GLN A 21 -27.94 -15.39 2.35
CA GLN A 21 -27.51 -14.02 2.65
C GLN A 21 -26.05 -13.76 2.19
N LEU A 22 -25.16 -14.75 2.29
CA LEU A 22 -23.80 -14.64 1.78
C LEU A 22 -23.73 -14.66 0.25
N LEU A 23 -24.58 -15.47 -0.40
CA LEU A 23 -24.62 -15.59 -1.87
C LEU A 23 -25.25 -14.38 -2.55
N GLU A 24 -26.35 -13.87 -1.96
CA GLU A 24 -27.16 -12.76 -2.50
C GLU A 24 -26.70 -11.38 -1.98
N ASN A 25 -25.46 -11.26 -1.49
CA ASN A 25 -24.98 -10.00 -0.96
C ASN A 25 -24.89 -8.90 -2.04
N SER A 26 -25.33 -7.68 -1.69
CA SER A 26 -25.42 -6.52 -2.58
C SER A 26 -24.07 -6.07 -3.17
N TYR A 27 -22.95 -6.52 -2.62
CA TYR A 27 -21.60 -6.12 -3.02
C TYR A 27 -20.94 -7.15 -3.95
N HIS A 28 -21.63 -8.24 -4.30
CA HIS A 28 -21.10 -9.34 -5.13
C HIS A 28 -19.79 -9.94 -4.60
N LEU A 29 -19.59 -9.90 -3.29
CA LEU A 29 -18.44 -10.48 -2.62
C LEU A 29 -18.56 -12.00 -2.58
N ARG A 30 -17.47 -12.70 -2.82
CA ARG A 30 -17.45 -14.18 -2.81
C ARG A 30 -16.94 -14.69 -1.48
N PHE A 31 -17.67 -15.70 -0.94
CA PHE A 31 -17.29 -16.43 0.26
C PHE A 31 -17.15 -17.91 -0.06
N TYR A 32 -16.21 -18.56 0.59
CA TYR A 32 -16.00 -20.01 0.53
C TYR A 32 -16.41 -20.58 1.85
N THR A 33 -17.47 -21.38 1.85
CA THR A 33 -18.06 -21.95 3.08
C THR A 33 -17.90 -23.44 3.10
N GLU A 34 -17.53 -24.00 4.25
CA GLU A 34 -17.51 -25.44 4.49
C GLU A 34 -18.34 -25.75 5.74
N LEU A 35 -19.29 -26.69 5.63
CA LEU A 35 -20.16 -27.09 6.70
C LEU A 35 -19.56 -28.26 7.48
N PHE A 36 -19.35 -28.06 8.76
CA PHE A 36 -19.09 -29.09 9.76
C PHE A 36 -20.44 -29.48 10.42
N SER A 37 -21.10 -30.44 9.78
CA SER A 37 -22.47 -30.82 10.20
C SER A 37 -22.47 -31.49 11.54
N THR A 38 -23.27 -30.95 12.46
CA THR A 38 -23.39 -31.47 13.82
C THR A 38 -24.80 -31.27 14.32
N THR A 39 -25.15 -32.06 15.36
CA THR A 39 -26.42 -31.86 16.06
C THR A 39 -26.28 -30.68 17.02
N MET A 40 -27.22 -29.74 16.92
CA MET A 40 -27.25 -28.49 17.68
C MET A 40 -28.28 -28.55 18.84
N GLN A 41 -28.78 -29.73 19.17
CA GLN A 41 -29.78 -29.97 20.22
C GLN A 41 -29.53 -31.31 20.91
N GLY A 42 -29.91 -31.41 22.19
CA GLY A 42 -29.82 -32.61 23.00
C GLY A 42 -28.52 -32.73 23.81
N ASP A 43 -28.41 -33.78 24.59
CA ASP A 43 -27.35 -34.00 25.60
C ASP A 43 -25.93 -34.13 25.05
N ASN A 44 -25.80 -34.41 23.76
CA ASN A 44 -24.50 -34.58 23.09
C ASN A 44 -24.02 -33.31 22.36
N THR A 45 -24.73 -32.18 22.44
CA THR A 45 -24.40 -30.94 21.74
C THR A 45 -22.99 -30.47 22.09
N GLU A 46 -22.59 -30.42 23.34
CA GLU A 46 -21.22 -30.05 23.77
C GLU A 46 -20.16 -30.90 23.08
N LYS A 47 -20.27 -32.23 23.21
CA LYS A 47 -19.27 -33.15 22.64
C LYS A 47 -19.14 -33.02 21.11
N ASN A 48 -20.28 -32.85 20.46
CA ASN A 48 -20.33 -32.72 18.99
C ASN A 48 -19.73 -31.40 18.53
N LEU A 49 -19.98 -30.29 19.25
CA LEU A 49 -19.35 -29.00 18.94
C LEU A 49 -17.83 -29.03 19.15
N ILE A 50 -17.36 -29.58 20.27
CA ILE A 50 -15.93 -29.74 20.53
C ILE A 50 -15.28 -30.61 19.49
N LYS A 51 -15.93 -31.69 19.03
CA LYS A 51 -15.43 -32.51 17.92
C LYS A 51 -15.30 -31.72 16.63
N SER A 52 -16.33 -30.94 16.27
CA SER A 52 -16.29 -30.09 15.08
C SER A 52 -15.19 -29.02 15.17
N LEU A 53 -15.00 -28.39 16.34
CA LEU A 53 -13.89 -27.46 16.57
C LEU A 53 -12.53 -28.14 16.40
N ASN A 54 -12.35 -29.36 16.92
CA ASN A 54 -11.13 -30.13 16.76
C ASN A 54 -10.86 -30.51 15.29
N ASP A 55 -11.89 -30.84 14.51
CA ASP A 55 -11.75 -31.13 13.10
C ASP A 55 -11.36 -29.86 12.29
N ILE A 56 -11.90 -28.70 12.64
CA ILE A 56 -11.49 -27.41 12.07
C ILE A 56 -10.05 -27.06 12.49
N TYR A 57 -9.69 -27.32 13.77
CA TYR A 57 -8.34 -27.06 14.27
C TYR A 57 -7.26 -27.80 13.50
N ARG A 58 -7.50 -29.03 13.09
CA ARG A 58 -6.57 -29.81 12.23
C ARG A 58 -6.32 -29.16 10.87
N ARG A 59 -7.23 -28.32 10.42
CA ARG A 59 -7.22 -27.63 9.12
C ARG A 59 -7.30 -26.10 9.28
N VAL A 60 -6.76 -25.58 10.37
CA VAL A 60 -6.89 -24.17 10.73
C VAL A 60 -6.38 -23.22 9.64
N ALA A 61 -5.40 -23.63 8.83
CA ALA A 61 -4.86 -22.86 7.72
C ALA A 61 -5.84 -22.70 6.54
N ASP A 62 -6.87 -23.52 6.46
CA ASP A 62 -7.86 -23.47 5.37
C ASP A 62 -8.96 -22.43 5.62
N PHE A 63 -9.07 -21.93 6.85
CA PHE A 63 -10.17 -21.06 7.26
C PHE A 63 -9.68 -19.73 7.83
N ASP A 64 -10.53 -18.71 7.75
CA ASP A 64 -10.28 -17.38 8.30
C ASP A 64 -11.15 -17.11 9.53
N VAL A 65 -12.29 -17.78 9.64
CA VAL A 65 -13.28 -17.60 10.72
C VAL A 65 -14.12 -18.85 10.90
N VAL A 66 -14.55 -19.08 12.12
CA VAL A 66 -15.55 -20.10 12.45
C VAL A 66 -16.87 -19.43 12.76
N VAL A 67 -17.97 -19.96 12.26
CA VAL A 67 -19.32 -19.46 12.52
C VAL A 67 -20.15 -20.60 13.12
N ILE A 68 -20.62 -20.41 14.33
CA ILE A 68 -21.50 -21.37 15.03
C ILE A 68 -22.93 -20.82 14.95
N ILE A 69 -23.75 -21.46 14.15
CA ILE A 69 -25.15 -21.01 13.95
C ILE A 69 -26.13 -22.13 14.26
N ARG A 70 -27.23 -21.72 14.83
CA ARG A 70 -28.35 -22.61 15.14
C ARG A 70 -29.58 -22.19 14.33
N GLY A 71 -30.36 -23.15 13.84
CA GLY A 71 -31.71 -22.93 13.38
C GLY A 71 -32.67 -22.73 14.55
N GLY A 72 -33.86 -22.25 14.30
CA GLY A 72 -34.88 -22.06 15.32
C GLY A 72 -35.12 -23.32 16.19
N GLY A 73 -35.36 -23.12 17.47
CA GLY A 73 -35.63 -24.15 18.47
C GLY A 73 -36.05 -23.52 19.81
N SER A 74 -36.49 -24.32 20.79
CA SER A 74 -36.87 -23.79 22.10
C SER A 74 -35.66 -23.31 22.90
N THR A 75 -35.86 -22.34 23.81
CA THR A 75 -34.81 -21.81 24.73
C THR A 75 -34.26 -22.89 25.68
N ALA A 76 -35.06 -23.93 25.97
CA ALA A 76 -34.65 -25.06 26.79
C ALA A 76 -33.45 -25.86 26.22
N ASP A 77 -33.20 -25.75 24.92
CA ASP A 77 -32.11 -26.47 24.24
C ASP A 77 -30.77 -25.74 24.30
N LEU A 78 -30.63 -24.62 25.01
CA LEU A 78 -29.37 -23.87 25.10
C LEU A 78 -28.37 -24.45 26.10
N ARG A 79 -28.78 -25.37 26.99
CA ARG A 79 -27.91 -25.97 28.01
C ARG A 79 -26.61 -26.56 27.47
N GLY A 80 -26.65 -27.12 26.25
CA GLY A 80 -25.46 -27.67 25.63
C GLY A 80 -24.41 -26.64 25.20
N PHE A 81 -24.75 -25.34 25.22
CA PHE A 81 -23.86 -24.22 24.90
C PHE A 81 -23.32 -23.53 26.18
N ASP A 82 -23.85 -23.89 27.36
CA ASP A 82 -23.52 -23.27 28.64
C ASP A 82 -22.55 -24.12 29.46
N THR A 83 -21.64 -24.82 28.81
CA THR A 83 -20.71 -25.71 29.47
C THR A 83 -19.29 -25.14 29.49
N LEU A 84 -18.58 -25.33 30.61
CA LEU A 84 -17.21 -24.87 30.77
C LEU A 84 -16.25 -25.48 29.74
N PRO A 85 -16.28 -26.79 29.43
CA PRO A 85 -15.38 -27.38 28.44
C PRO A 85 -15.53 -26.76 27.03
N LEU A 86 -16.76 -26.47 26.62
CA LEU A 86 -17.01 -25.80 25.33
C LEU A 86 -16.53 -24.35 25.33
N ALA A 87 -16.81 -23.63 26.43
CA ALA A 87 -16.35 -22.24 26.58
C ALA A 87 -14.81 -22.13 26.53
N GLU A 88 -14.09 -23.04 27.20
CA GLU A 88 -12.64 -23.09 27.18
C GLU A 88 -12.08 -23.38 25.75
N ASN A 89 -12.70 -24.32 25.02
CA ASN A 89 -12.31 -24.61 23.65
C ASN A 89 -12.53 -23.42 22.73
N VAL A 90 -13.63 -22.68 22.89
CA VAL A 90 -13.92 -21.50 22.07
C VAL A 90 -13.02 -20.33 22.42
N ALA A 91 -12.80 -20.06 23.72
CA ALA A 91 -11.94 -18.97 24.16
C ALA A 91 -10.48 -19.13 23.74
N ASN A 92 -9.98 -20.37 23.67
CA ASN A 92 -8.61 -20.68 23.27
C ASN A 92 -8.46 -21.02 21.77
N PHE A 93 -9.53 -20.88 20.98
CA PHE A 93 -9.48 -21.25 19.56
C PHE A 93 -8.65 -20.24 18.76
N PRO A 94 -7.74 -20.68 17.84
CA PRO A 94 -6.83 -19.80 17.14
C PRO A 94 -7.49 -18.92 16.08
N LEU A 95 -8.70 -19.27 15.61
CA LEU A 95 -9.47 -18.46 14.69
C LEU A 95 -10.58 -17.70 15.42
N PRO A 96 -10.98 -16.52 14.95
CA PRO A 96 -12.12 -15.84 15.53
C PRO A 96 -13.39 -16.67 15.34
N ILE A 97 -14.20 -16.71 16.40
CA ILE A 97 -15.47 -17.43 16.42
C ILE A 97 -16.62 -16.41 16.49
N ILE A 98 -17.59 -16.58 15.59
CA ILE A 98 -18.83 -15.82 15.58
C ILE A 98 -19.96 -16.76 15.96
N THR A 99 -20.80 -16.38 16.90
CA THR A 99 -22.00 -17.11 17.28
C THR A 99 -23.26 -16.43 16.77
N GLY A 100 -24.18 -17.22 16.25
CA GLY A 100 -25.52 -16.79 15.85
C GLY A 100 -26.55 -17.80 16.36
N ILE A 101 -26.53 -18.06 17.66
CA ILE A 101 -27.29 -19.14 18.33
C ILE A 101 -28.55 -18.58 19.00
N GLY A 102 -28.50 -17.34 19.48
CA GLY A 102 -29.34 -16.81 20.53
C GLY A 102 -30.64 -16.18 20.08
N HIS A 103 -31.53 -16.05 21.09
CA HIS A 103 -32.68 -15.19 21.13
C HIS A 103 -32.39 -13.93 21.97
N GLU A 104 -33.23 -12.91 21.84
CA GLU A 104 -33.02 -11.57 22.47
C GLU A 104 -32.95 -11.59 24.03
N ARG A 105 -33.29 -12.68 24.67
CA ARG A 105 -33.43 -12.74 26.15
C ARG A 105 -32.46 -13.67 26.86
N ASP A 106 -31.80 -14.59 26.19
CA ASP A 106 -30.96 -15.60 26.79
C ASP A 106 -29.60 -15.67 26.04
N GLU A 107 -28.60 -15.01 26.60
CA GLU A 107 -27.20 -15.16 26.14
C GLU A 107 -26.61 -16.43 26.72
N SER A 108 -26.02 -17.28 25.91
CA SER A 108 -25.29 -18.46 26.38
C SER A 108 -23.87 -18.09 26.81
N ILE A 109 -23.25 -18.93 27.65
CA ILE A 109 -21.85 -18.78 28.04
C ILE A 109 -20.97 -18.79 26.78
N LEU A 110 -21.34 -19.55 25.76
CA LEU A 110 -20.64 -19.57 24.47
C LEU A 110 -20.66 -18.20 23.76
N ASP A 111 -21.80 -17.49 23.83
CA ASP A 111 -21.92 -16.15 23.24
C ASP A 111 -21.04 -15.13 23.96
N LEU A 112 -20.84 -15.27 25.26
CA LEU A 112 -19.98 -14.39 26.06
C LEU A 112 -18.50 -14.59 25.78
N VAL A 113 -18.05 -15.80 25.45
CA VAL A 113 -16.64 -16.10 25.17
C VAL A 113 -16.29 -15.98 23.69
N ALA A 114 -17.27 -15.94 22.78
CA ALA A 114 -17.07 -15.79 21.36
C ALA A 114 -16.51 -14.40 21.01
N ASN A 115 -15.70 -14.29 19.97
CA ASN A 115 -15.17 -13.01 19.50
C ASN A 115 -16.28 -12.05 19.05
N LYS A 116 -17.38 -12.59 18.54
CA LYS A 116 -18.57 -11.83 18.16
C LYS A 116 -19.83 -12.67 18.35
N CYS A 117 -20.73 -12.17 19.17
CA CYS A 117 -22.09 -12.70 19.26
C CYS A 117 -23.03 -11.87 18.40
N VAL A 118 -23.90 -12.52 17.66
CA VAL A 118 -25.00 -11.92 16.89
C VAL A 118 -26.29 -12.70 17.12
N LYS A 119 -27.43 -12.04 16.95
CA LYS A 119 -28.74 -12.61 17.33
C LYS A 119 -29.25 -13.70 16.39
N THR A 120 -28.86 -13.65 15.12
CA THR A 120 -29.40 -14.55 14.09
C THR A 120 -28.33 -15.00 13.10
N PRO A 121 -28.52 -16.15 12.45
CA PRO A 121 -27.63 -16.57 11.35
C PRO A 121 -27.50 -15.54 10.24
N THR A 122 -28.59 -14.88 9.87
CA THR A 122 -28.58 -13.80 8.85
C THR A 122 -27.77 -12.59 9.30
N ALA A 123 -27.81 -12.22 10.60
CA ALA A 123 -26.98 -11.16 11.16
C ALA A 123 -25.49 -11.54 11.14
N ALA A 124 -25.16 -12.83 11.32
CA ALA A 124 -23.77 -13.30 11.20
C ALA A 124 -23.26 -13.15 9.74
N ALA A 125 -24.08 -13.52 8.77
CA ALA A 125 -23.76 -13.32 7.36
C ALA A 125 -23.56 -11.83 7.01
N SER A 126 -24.51 -10.97 7.42
CA SER A 126 -24.41 -9.52 7.19
C SER A 126 -23.14 -8.93 7.82
N PHE A 127 -22.80 -9.33 9.05
CA PHE A 127 -21.58 -8.90 9.71
C PHE A 127 -20.31 -9.27 8.91
N LEU A 128 -20.25 -10.48 8.36
CA LEU A 128 -19.13 -10.93 7.53
C LEU A 128 -19.04 -10.16 6.21
N VAL A 129 -20.18 -9.93 5.57
CA VAL A 129 -20.28 -9.13 4.33
C VAL A 129 -19.81 -7.70 4.57
N GLU A 130 -20.31 -7.04 5.63
CA GLU A 130 -19.91 -5.67 5.97
C GLU A 130 -18.41 -5.54 6.29
N ASN A 131 -17.86 -6.50 7.04
CA ASN A 131 -16.43 -6.49 7.36
C ASN A 131 -15.55 -6.66 6.11
N LEU A 132 -15.91 -7.58 5.22
CA LEU A 132 -15.19 -7.76 3.97
C LEU A 132 -15.31 -6.51 3.07
N TYR A 133 -16.51 -5.93 3.02
CA TYR A 133 -16.75 -4.70 2.25
C TYR A 133 -15.93 -3.51 2.76
N LYS A 134 -15.80 -3.32 4.08
CA LYS A 134 -14.94 -2.30 4.67
C LYS A 134 -13.47 -2.46 4.23
N VAL A 135 -12.97 -3.69 4.25
CA VAL A 135 -11.60 -3.96 3.77
C VAL A 135 -11.46 -3.65 2.29
N TYR A 136 -12.44 -4.06 1.48
CA TYR A 136 -12.47 -3.79 0.04
C TYR A 136 -12.44 -2.28 -0.24
N THR A 137 -13.30 -1.49 0.39
CA THR A 137 -13.35 -0.03 0.21
C THR A 137 -12.04 0.65 0.63
N THR A 138 -11.43 0.20 1.73
CA THR A 138 -10.14 0.71 2.18
C THR A 138 -9.03 0.46 1.15
N ILE A 139 -9.00 -0.73 0.54
CA ILE A 139 -8.03 -1.07 -0.52
C ILE A 139 -8.27 -0.20 -1.76
N GLU A 140 -9.53 0.02 -2.15
CA GLU A 140 -9.87 0.92 -3.27
C GLU A 140 -9.42 2.36 -3.02
N GLU A 141 -9.63 2.89 -1.81
CA GLU A 141 -9.19 4.22 -1.42
C GLU A 141 -7.67 4.36 -1.48
N TYR A 142 -6.94 3.37 -0.97
CA TYR A 142 -5.48 3.34 -1.08
C TYR A 142 -5.01 3.28 -2.53
N SER A 143 -5.65 2.45 -3.36
CA SER A 143 -5.35 2.36 -4.79
C SER A 143 -5.53 3.71 -5.49
N LYS A 144 -6.65 4.39 -5.26
CA LYS A 144 -6.91 5.74 -5.81
C LYS A 144 -5.87 6.76 -5.33
N THR A 145 -5.53 6.72 -4.05
CA THR A 145 -4.54 7.62 -3.46
C THR A 145 -3.15 7.42 -4.07
N ILE A 146 -2.72 6.17 -4.25
CA ILE A 146 -1.44 5.83 -4.87
C ILE A 146 -1.40 6.33 -6.32
N LEU A 147 -2.46 6.08 -7.10
CA LEU A 147 -2.55 6.54 -8.49
C LEU A 147 -2.51 8.07 -8.60
N MET A 148 -3.22 8.78 -7.73
CA MET A 148 -3.21 10.24 -7.69
C MET A 148 -1.81 10.77 -7.34
N TYR A 149 -1.18 10.23 -6.30
CA TYR A 149 0.15 10.66 -5.88
C TYR A 149 1.21 10.39 -6.94
N THR A 150 1.20 9.22 -7.56
CA THR A 150 2.17 8.86 -8.61
C THR A 150 1.99 9.74 -9.85
N SER A 151 0.76 9.98 -10.31
CA SER A 151 0.50 10.86 -11.44
C SER A 151 0.97 12.30 -11.17
N GLN A 152 0.66 12.84 -9.99
CA GLN A 152 1.12 14.16 -9.58
C GLN A 152 2.66 14.24 -9.54
N LYS A 153 3.32 13.23 -8.97
CA LYS A 153 4.78 13.15 -8.93
C LYS A 153 5.40 13.11 -10.33
N CYS A 154 4.82 12.32 -11.23
CA CYS A 154 5.27 12.27 -12.64
C CYS A 154 5.14 13.63 -13.33
N VAL A 155 4.05 14.35 -13.13
CA VAL A 155 3.87 15.70 -13.69
C VAL A 155 4.94 16.66 -13.14
N MET A 156 5.16 16.67 -11.84
CA MET A 156 6.18 17.54 -11.20
C MET A 156 7.59 17.26 -11.73
N GLU A 157 7.98 15.98 -11.84
CA GLU A 157 9.31 15.63 -12.36
C GLU A 157 9.44 15.94 -13.87
N ARG A 158 8.38 15.79 -14.64
CA ARG A 158 8.36 16.20 -16.04
C ARG A 158 8.53 17.72 -16.21
N GLU A 159 7.87 18.52 -15.40
CA GLU A 159 8.07 19.98 -15.39
C GLU A 159 9.48 20.37 -14.95
N ARG A 160 10.05 19.65 -13.98
CA ARG A 160 11.44 19.84 -13.56
C ARG A 160 12.42 19.56 -14.70
N LEU A 161 12.23 18.45 -15.41
CA LEU A 161 13.03 18.12 -16.61
C LEU A 161 12.90 19.18 -17.70
N ASN A 162 11.69 19.65 -17.98
CA ASN A 162 11.47 20.70 -18.96
C ASN A 162 12.19 22.01 -18.58
N ARG A 163 12.13 22.43 -17.32
CA ARG A 163 12.88 23.61 -16.83
C ARG A 163 14.38 23.44 -16.99
N LEU A 164 14.93 22.26 -16.67
CA LEU A 164 16.35 21.98 -16.87
C LEU A 164 16.72 21.97 -18.35
N SER A 165 15.91 21.34 -19.20
CA SER A 165 16.13 21.29 -20.66
C SER A 165 16.14 22.67 -21.32
N THR A 166 15.32 23.60 -20.85
CA THR A 166 15.28 24.97 -21.38
C THR A 166 16.38 25.87 -20.82
N SER A 167 16.77 25.68 -19.55
CA SER A 167 17.78 26.53 -18.90
C SER A 167 19.22 26.15 -19.25
N LEU A 168 19.50 24.88 -19.49
CA LEU A 168 20.85 24.40 -19.81
C LEU A 168 21.44 25.06 -21.08
N PRO A 169 20.77 25.11 -22.25
CA PRO A 169 21.28 25.78 -23.42
C PRO A 169 21.62 27.26 -23.15
N ILE A 170 20.74 27.99 -22.47
CA ILE A 170 20.94 29.41 -22.15
C ILE A 170 22.21 29.62 -21.30
N ILE A 171 22.43 28.73 -20.31
CA ILE A 171 23.63 28.79 -19.47
C ILE A 171 24.89 28.49 -20.28
N VAL A 172 24.85 27.48 -21.16
CA VAL A 172 25.96 27.12 -22.04
C VAL A 172 26.31 28.26 -23.00
N ASP A 173 25.31 28.85 -23.66
CA ASP A 173 25.51 29.99 -24.58
C ASP A 173 26.10 31.21 -23.84
N LYS A 174 25.62 31.52 -22.64
CA LYS A 174 26.17 32.61 -21.82
C LYS A 174 27.63 32.37 -21.41
N LEU A 175 27.97 31.13 -21.08
CA LEU A 175 29.36 30.76 -20.77
C LEU A 175 30.26 30.84 -21.99
N SER A 176 29.83 30.31 -23.14
CA SER A 176 30.54 30.39 -24.40
C SER A 176 30.83 31.83 -24.80
N LEU A 177 29.79 32.67 -24.81
CA LEU A 177 29.94 34.10 -25.11
C LEU A 177 30.93 34.81 -24.17
N ARG A 178 30.90 34.50 -22.88
CA ARG A 178 31.87 35.04 -21.90
C ARG A 178 33.33 34.65 -22.25
N HIS A 179 33.53 33.41 -22.63
CA HIS A 179 34.85 32.94 -23.01
C HIS A 179 35.34 33.55 -24.37
N GLU A 180 34.45 33.69 -25.34
CA GLU A 180 34.75 34.36 -26.62
C GLU A 180 35.14 35.84 -26.40
N VAL A 181 34.40 36.58 -25.60
CA VAL A 181 34.74 37.97 -25.25
C VAL A 181 36.10 38.03 -24.55
N ARG A 182 36.37 37.12 -23.61
CA ARG A 182 37.66 37.05 -22.91
C ARG A 182 38.80 36.77 -23.86
N LEU A 183 38.62 35.82 -24.80
CA LEU A 183 39.62 35.48 -25.81
C LEU A 183 39.90 36.68 -26.75
N THR A 184 38.86 37.33 -27.22
CA THR A 184 38.96 38.53 -28.08
C THR A 184 39.72 39.67 -27.35
N ASN A 185 39.40 39.89 -26.07
CA ASN A 185 40.11 40.90 -25.27
C ASN A 185 41.62 40.55 -25.10
N LEU A 186 41.95 39.27 -24.89
CA LEU A 186 43.34 38.83 -24.82
C LEU A 186 44.07 38.98 -26.15
N LEU A 187 43.46 38.65 -27.28
CA LEU A 187 44.03 38.85 -28.60
C LEU A 187 44.30 40.33 -28.90
N ASN A 188 43.35 41.20 -28.58
CA ASN A 188 43.53 42.65 -28.74
C ASN A 188 44.65 43.20 -27.87
N LYS A 189 44.76 42.77 -26.60
CA LYS A 189 45.88 43.13 -25.71
C LYS A 189 47.21 42.65 -26.28
N PHE A 190 47.26 41.41 -26.74
CA PHE A 190 48.46 40.85 -27.33
C PHE A 190 48.90 41.63 -28.58
N ALA A 191 47.97 41.92 -29.49
CA ALA A 191 48.24 42.72 -30.71
C ALA A 191 48.77 44.13 -30.36
N HIS A 192 48.12 44.77 -29.35
CA HIS A 192 48.58 46.10 -28.88
C HIS A 192 49.98 46.08 -28.29
N ILE A 193 50.28 45.14 -27.40
CA ILE A 193 51.59 44.99 -26.75
C ILE A 193 52.67 44.67 -27.81
N SER A 194 52.38 43.78 -28.76
CA SER A 194 53.26 43.40 -29.84
C SER A 194 53.58 44.61 -30.72
N LYS A 195 52.57 45.41 -31.09
CA LYS A 195 52.76 46.63 -31.88
C LYS A 195 53.64 47.67 -31.13
N GLN A 196 53.36 47.87 -29.84
CA GLN A 196 54.20 48.78 -29.03
C GLN A 196 55.64 48.30 -28.95
N LYS A 197 55.83 46.98 -28.75
CA LYS A 197 57.19 46.42 -28.71
C LYS A 197 57.96 46.58 -30.01
N LEU A 198 57.29 46.37 -31.12
CA LEU A 198 57.87 46.59 -32.44
C LEU A 198 58.25 48.08 -32.70
N LEU A 199 57.38 49.01 -32.36
CA LEU A 199 57.65 50.47 -32.47
C LEU A 199 58.80 50.86 -31.55
N TYR A 200 58.86 50.37 -30.34
CA TYR A 200 59.97 50.63 -29.41
C TYR A 200 61.28 50.10 -29.97
N ASN A 201 61.33 48.88 -30.50
CA ASN A 201 62.53 48.29 -31.07
C ASN A 201 62.96 49.02 -32.37
N SER A 202 62.02 49.43 -33.20
CA SER A 202 62.32 50.27 -34.40
C SER A 202 62.97 51.59 -33.97
N TYR A 203 62.37 52.29 -32.96
CA TYR A 203 62.97 53.50 -32.45
C TYR A 203 64.41 53.32 -31.93
N GLN A 204 64.66 52.21 -31.18
CA GLN A 204 66.01 51.91 -30.68
C GLN A 204 67.00 51.65 -31.85
N LEU A 205 66.52 50.94 -32.87
CA LEU A 205 67.36 50.71 -34.06
C LEU A 205 67.72 52.01 -34.83
N ASP A 206 66.75 52.90 -35.01
CA ASP A 206 66.97 54.18 -35.65
C ASP A 206 67.94 55.06 -34.82
N LYS A 207 67.83 55.09 -33.54
CA LYS A 207 68.79 55.78 -32.62
C LYS A 207 70.19 55.17 -32.64
N LEU A 208 70.31 53.87 -32.84
CA LEU A 208 71.64 53.23 -33.06
C LEU A 208 72.21 53.60 -34.41
N LYS A 209 71.37 53.63 -35.47
CA LYS A 209 71.84 54.10 -36.83
C LYS A 209 72.34 55.50 -36.77
N GLU A 210 71.62 56.43 -36.12
CA GLU A 210 72.08 57.84 -35.99
C GLU A 210 73.43 57.96 -35.27
N LYS A 211 73.72 57.09 -34.28
CA LYS A 211 75.01 57.03 -33.57
C LYS A 211 76.15 56.44 -34.41
N ILE A 212 75.83 55.49 -35.27
CA ILE A 212 76.82 54.77 -36.07
C ILE A 212 77.20 55.59 -37.30
N GLN A 213 76.24 56.29 -37.90
CA GLN A 213 76.46 57.05 -39.17
C GLN A 213 77.61 58.07 -39.09
N PRO A 214 77.78 58.89 -38.05
CA PRO A 214 78.93 59.82 -37.91
C PRO A 214 80.25 59.07 -37.65
N LEU A 215 80.21 57.88 -37.03
CA LEU A 215 81.43 57.08 -36.83
C LEU A 215 81.92 56.49 -38.17
N ILE A 216 81.02 56.08 -39.03
CA ILE A 216 81.35 55.60 -40.41
C ILE A 216 81.94 56.77 -41.27
N ASN A 217 81.28 57.94 -41.18
CA ASN A 217 81.72 59.10 -41.96
C ASN A 217 83.11 59.68 -41.52
N ASN A 218 83.56 59.30 -40.27
CA ASN A 218 84.90 59.69 -39.78
C ASN A 218 86.03 58.70 -40.14
N ILE A 219 85.67 57.54 -40.72
CA ILE A 219 86.65 56.48 -41.05
C ILE A 219 87.00 56.50 -42.56
N PHE A 220 86.17 57.12 -43.34
CA PHE A 220 86.36 57.38 -44.78
C PHE A 220 86.44 58.87 -45.06
#